data_c0ac533780eb1a2208e64a5cd53fc3b1
#
_entry.id   c0ac533780eb1a2208e64a5cd53fc3b1
#
_cell.length_a   1.000
_cell.length_b   1.000
_cell.length_c   1.000
_cell.angle_alpha   90.00
_cell.angle_beta   90.00
_cell.angle_gamma   90.00
#
_symmetry.space_group_name_H-M   'P 1'
#
loop_
_entity.id
_entity.type
_entity.pdbx_description
1 polymer ?
#
loop_
_entity_poly.entity_id
_entity_poly.type
_entity_poly.pdbx_seq_one_letter_code
_entity_poly.pdbx_strand_id
1 'polypeptide(L)'
;FAADKDNIIPICDDEYFEDDIVGLFVEFVKTVYGAETLDENLKFIADALGGKGQPKDVIRNYFLSDFYSDHCKIYQKRPIYWLFDSGKKNGFKALIYMHRYQPDTIARIRTDYVHEQQARYRTAIADLEQRIANVSTGERVKLNKKLTTLQAQDTEIRTYEEKVHHLADQMISIDLDDGVKKNYAIFQDVLAKIK
;
A
#
# COMPACT_ATOMS: atom_id res chain seq x y z
N PHE A 1 16.38 12.80 -6.90
CA PHE A 1 15.20 12.15 -6.31
C PHE A 1 15.03 12.62 -4.87
N ALA A 2 13.89 13.19 -4.58
CA ALA A 2 13.58 13.63 -3.22
C ALA A 2 13.01 12.43 -2.42
N ALA A 3 13.60 12.18 -1.25
CA ALA A 3 13.07 11.16 -0.35
C ALA A 3 11.66 11.58 0.13
N ASP A 4 10.83 10.59 0.40
CA ASP A 4 9.53 10.79 0.99
C ASP A 4 9.61 11.58 2.32
N LYS A 5 8.69 12.54 2.51
CA LYS A 5 8.78 13.52 3.61
C LYS A 5 8.39 12.93 4.97
N ASP A 6 7.37 12.09 5.00
CA ASP A 6 6.77 11.58 6.22
C ASP A 6 7.13 10.12 6.55
N ASN A 7 7.96 9.49 5.73
CA ASN A 7 8.35 8.08 5.84
C ASN A 7 7.22 7.08 5.56
N ILE A 8 6.10 7.50 5.00
CA ILE A 8 4.94 6.64 4.75
C ILE A 8 4.67 6.59 3.26
N ILE A 9 4.74 5.41 2.65
CA ILE A 9 4.52 5.21 1.22
C ILE A 9 3.33 4.28 1.03
N PRO A 10 2.16 4.80 0.61
CA PRO A 10 0.97 3.98 0.40
C PRO A 10 1.09 3.08 -0.83
N ILE A 11 0.48 1.90 -0.75
CA ILE A 11 0.35 0.95 -1.86
C ILE A 11 -1.15 0.67 -2.04
N CYS A 12 -1.73 1.20 -3.12
CA CYS A 12 -3.15 1.06 -3.43
C CYS A 12 -3.36 0.33 -4.75
N ASP A 13 -4.58 -0.15 -4.99
CA ASP A 13 -4.98 -0.75 -6.27
C ASP A 13 -4.91 0.26 -7.43
N ASP A 14 -5.09 1.54 -7.13
CA ASP A 14 -5.00 2.67 -8.08
C ASP A 14 -4.08 3.77 -7.54
N GLU A 15 -3.64 4.65 -8.42
CA GLU A 15 -2.90 5.87 -8.09
C GLU A 15 -3.86 6.90 -7.45
N TYR A 16 -4.00 6.83 -6.15
CA TYR A 16 -4.89 7.73 -5.39
C TYR A 16 -4.14 8.78 -4.58
N PHE A 17 -3.08 8.39 -3.90
CA PHE A 17 -2.23 9.30 -3.14
C PHE A 17 -1.14 9.90 -4.04
N GLU A 18 -0.75 11.15 -3.76
CA GLU A 18 0.35 11.83 -4.48
C GLU A 18 1.69 11.10 -4.30
N ASP A 19 1.90 10.48 -3.16
CA ASP A 19 3.07 9.70 -2.80
C ASP A 19 2.89 8.19 -3.01
N ASP A 20 1.99 7.78 -3.92
CA ASP A 20 1.79 6.40 -4.32
C ASP A 20 3.11 5.75 -4.75
N ILE A 21 3.32 4.51 -4.32
CA ILE A 21 4.60 3.81 -4.53
C ILE A 21 4.98 3.69 -6.01
N VAL A 22 4.01 3.46 -6.90
CA VAL A 22 4.28 3.34 -8.33
C VAL A 22 4.68 4.70 -8.92
N GLY A 23 4.02 5.77 -8.51
CA GLY A 23 4.37 7.13 -8.90
C GLY A 23 5.79 7.49 -8.47
N LEU A 24 6.15 7.20 -7.22
CA LEU A 24 7.51 7.40 -6.70
C LEU A 24 8.55 6.53 -7.42
N PHE A 25 8.22 5.29 -7.72
CA PHE A 25 9.10 4.38 -8.46
C PHE A 25 9.35 4.86 -9.89
N VAL A 26 8.30 5.29 -10.59
CA VAL A 26 8.42 5.88 -11.95
C VAL A 26 9.31 7.12 -11.91
N GLU A 27 9.12 8.00 -10.94
CA GLU A 27 9.95 9.19 -10.79
C GLU A 27 11.42 8.86 -10.48
N PHE A 28 11.65 7.82 -9.68
CA PHE A 28 12.99 7.28 -9.44
C PHE A 28 13.65 6.79 -10.74
N VAL A 29 12.97 5.96 -11.53
CA VAL A 29 13.49 5.43 -12.81
C VAL A 29 13.80 6.57 -13.76
N LYS A 30 12.90 7.55 -13.87
CA LYS A 30 13.09 8.75 -14.70
C LYS A 30 14.32 9.56 -14.28
N THR A 31 14.51 9.74 -12.98
CA THR A 31 15.63 10.51 -12.44
C THR A 31 16.97 9.82 -12.67
N VAL A 32 17.03 8.49 -12.53
CA VAL A 32 18.26 7.72 -12.64
C VAL A 32 18.66 7.45 -14.09
N TYR A 33 17.70 7.14 -14.95
CA TYR A 33 17.96 6.68 -16.32
C TYR A 33 17.56 7.69 -17.42
N GLY A 34 16.93 8.79 -17.05
CA GLY A 34 16.48 9.82 -17.97
C GLY A 34 15.03 9.69 -18.41
N ALA A 35 14.44 10.82 -18.82
CA ALA A 35 13.06 10.87 -19.26
C ALA A 35 12.85 10.24 -20.65
N GLU A 36 13.87 10.30 -21.50
CA GLU A 36 13.81 9.83 -22.88
C GLU A 36 13.64 8.31 -22.98
N THR A 37 14.17 7.57 -22.02
CA THR A 37 14.14 6.09 -21.98
C THR A 37 13.14 5.53 -20.99
N LEU A 38 12.30 6.38 -20.40
CA LEU A 38 11.39 5.98 -19.32
C LEU A 38 10.46 4.83 -19.73
N ASP A 39 9.79 4.95 -20.87
CA ASP A 39 8.83 3.96 -21.35
C ASP A 39 9.51 2.61 -21.64
N GLU A 40 10.70 2.64 -22.22
CA GLU A 40 11.50 1.43 -22.49
C GLU A 40 11.94 0.76 -21.18
N ASN A 41 12.38 1.54 -20.20
CA ASN A 41 12.81 1.04 -18.90
C ASN A 41 11.64 0.44 -18.10
N LEU A 42 10.49 1.09 -18.08
CA LEU A 42 9.30 0.57 -17.43
C LEU A 42 8.83 -0.74 -18.08
N LYS A 43 8.86 -0.81 -19.42
CA LYS A 43 8.55 -2.04 -20.14
C LYS A 43 9.53 -3.16 -19.81
N PHE A 44 10.82 -2.87 -19.81
CA PHE A 44 11.85 -3.85 -19.44
C PHE A 44 11.64 -4.41 -18.03
N ILE A 45 11.34 -3.55 -17.06
CA ILE A 45 11.07 -3.96 -15.67
C ILE A 45 9.82 -4.83 -15.60
N ALA A 46 8.73 -4.42 -16.26
CA ALA A 46 7.49 -5.20 -16.30
C ALA A 46 7.68 -6.58 -16.94
N ASP A 47 8.42 -6.65 -18.05
CA ASP A 47 8.76 -7.90 -18.73
C ASP A 47 9.61 -8.82 -17.82
N ALA A 48 10.56 -8.25 -17.09
CA ALA A 48 11.40 -8.99 -16.13
C ALA A 48 10.58 -9.53 -14.94
N LEU A 49 9.51 -8.85 -14.55
CA LEU A 49 8.57 -9.32 -13.53
C LEU A 49 7.61 -10.39 -14.07
N GLY A 50 7.62 -10.68 -15.38
CA GLY A 50 6.81 -11.72 -16.01
C GLY A 50 5.33 -11.35 -16.15
N GLY A 51 4.96 -10.09 -15.94
CA GLY A 51 3.59 -9.62 -16.02
C GLY A 51 3.11 -9.37 -17.46
N LYS A 52 1.80 -9.40 -17.62
CA LYS A 52 1.11 -9.04 -18.86
C LYS A 52 0.26 -7.80 -18.66
N GLY A 53 0.22 -6.92 -19.64
CA GLY A 53 -0.55 -5.68 -19.59
C GLY A 53 0.33 -4.44 -19.56
N GLN A 54 -0.22 -3.34 -19.07
CA GLN A 54 0.50 -2.07 -18.99
C GLN A 54 1.64 -2.15 -17.96
N PRO A 55 2.82 -1.62 -18.27
CA PRO A 55 3.98 -1.70 -17.38
C PRO A 55 3.71 -1.22 -15.95
N LYS A 56 3.03 -0.08 -15.79
CA LYS A 56 2.69 0.46 -14.46
C LYS A 56 1.78 -0.48 -13.65
N ASP A 57 0.83 -1.16 -14.31
CA ASP A 57 -0.07 -2.11 -13.65
C ASP A 57 0.68 -3.36 -13.19
N VAL A 58 1.61 -3.85 -14.00
CA VAL A 58 2.48 -4.97 -13.64
C VAL A 58 3.34 -4.63 -12.43
N ILE A 59 3.94 -3.44 -12.42
CA ILE A 59 4.76 -2.94 -11.31
C ILE A 59 3.90 -2.78 -10.04
N ARG A 60 2.69 -2.25 -10.17
CA ARG A 60 1.75 -2.12 -9.03
C ARG A 60 1.40 -3.47 -8.43
N ASN A 61 1.08 -4.44 -9.26
CA ASN A 61 0.78 -5.80 -8.81
C ASN A 61 1.96 -6.44 -8.08
N TYR A 62 3.18 -6.20 -8.54
CA TYR A 62 4.39 -6.65 -7.84
C TYR A 62 4.49 -6.07 -6.43
N PHE A 63 4.30 -4.75 -6.28
CA PHE A 63 4.32 -4.12 -4.96
C PHE A 63 3.19 -4.60 -4.04
N LEU A 64 2.02 -4.90 -4.59
CA LEU A 64 0.88 -5.40 -3.82
C LEU A 64 1.05 -6.84 -3.35
N SER A 65 1.72 -7.70 -4.12
CA SER A 65 1.74 -9.15 -3.87
C SER A 65 3.11 -9.72 -3.51
N ASP A 66 4.18 -9.35 -4.21
CA ASP A 66 5.45 -10.09 -4.17
C ASP A 66 6.59 -9.34 -3.50
N PHE A 67 6.61 -8.02 -3.66
CA PHE A 67 7.71 -7.17 -3.19
C PHE A 67 8.12 -7.45 -1.74
N TYR A 68 7.17 -7.52 -0.83
CA TYR A 68 7.48 -7.66 0.59
C TYR A 68 8.05 -9.04 0.94
N SER A 69 7.57 -10.08 0.26
CA SER A 69 8.15 -11.42 0.38
C SER A 69 9.60 -11.46 -0.08
N ASP A 70 9.90 -10.82 -1.21
CA ASP A 70 11.26 -10.73 -1.75
C ASP A 70 12.16 -9.90 -0.84
N HIS A 71 11.67 -8.79 -0.34
CA HIS A 71 12.38 -7.97 0.65
C HIS A 71 12.73 -8.76 1.91
N CYS A 72 11.77 -9.51 2.46
CA CYS A 72 12.01 -10.36 3.63
C CYS A 72 13.04 -11.46 3.38
N LYS A 73 13.06 -12.05 2.18
CA LYS A 73 14.07 -13.04 1.78
C LYS A 73 15.47 -12.43 1.71
N ILE A 74 15.60 -11.28 1.02
CA ILE A 74 16.88 -10.57 0.88
C ILE A 74 17.46 -10.22 2.25
N TYR A 75 16.64 -9.77 3.17
CA TYR A 75 17.04 -9.39 4.53
C TYR A 75 16.95 -10.54 5.55
N GLN A 76 16.89 -11.80 5.09
CA GLN A 76 16.92 -12.99 5.96
C GLN A 76 15.88 -12.93 7.10
N LYS A 77 14.66 -12.57 6.76
CA LYS A 77 13.54 -12.38 7.70
C LYS A 77 13.77 -11.29 8.75
N ARG A 78 14.57 -10.29 8.41
CA ARG A 78 14.82 -9.08 9.22
C ARG A 78 14.57 -7.83 8.37
N PRO A 79 13.33 -7.60 7.90
CA PRO A 79 13.05 -6.50 6.98
C PRO A 79 13.33 -5.14 7.61
N ILE A 80 13.98 -4.27 6.86
CA ILE A 80 14.22 -2.87 7.26
C ILE A 80 13.10 -1.95 6.78
N TYR A 81 12.37 -2.34 5.75
CA TYR A 81 11.09 -1.76 5.40
C TYR A 81 9.97 -2.58 6.04
N TRP A 82 9.03 -1.91 6.66
CA TRP A 82 7.89 -2.55 7.29
C TRP A 82 6.63 -2.28 6.48
N LEU A 83 5.88 -3.34 6.18
CA LEU A 83 4.61 -3.25 5.48
C LEU A 83 3.47 -3.28 6.49
N PHE A 84 2.79 -2.14 6.62
CA PHE A 84 1.47 -2.08 7.24
C PHE A 84 0.48 -2.72 6.29
N ASP A 85 -0.28 -3.69 6.76
CA ASP A 85 -1.12 -4.55 5.92
C ASP A 85 -2.42 -4.92 6.64
N SER A 86 -3.54 -4.53 6.06
CA SER A 86 -4.87 -4.83 6.61
C SER A 86 -5.31 -6.27 6.39
N GLY A 87 -4.78 -6.95 5.37
CA GLY A 87 -5.11 -8.33 5.07
C GLY A 87 -5.28 -8.67 3.59
N LYS A 88 -5.96 -9.76 3.32
CA LYS A 88 -6.05 -10.37 1.98
C LYS A 88 -6.85 -9.56 0.95
N LYS A 89 -7.68 -8.63 1.39
CA LYS A 89 -8.51 -7.81 0.50
C LYS A 89 -7.81 -6.56 0.00
N ASN A 90 -6.58 -6.31 0.46
CA ASN A 90 -5.84 -5.09 0.16
C ASN A 90 -6.60 -3.80 0.54
N GLY A 91 -7.31 -3.84 1.66
CA GLY A 91 -8.02 -2.67 2.17
C GLY A 91 -7.09 -1.51 2.46
N PHE A 92 -5.91 -1.80 3.03
CA PHE A 92 -4.86 -0.84 3.28
C PHE A 92 -3.48 -1.49 3.25
N LYS A 93 -2.53 -0.83 2.58
CA LYS A 93 -1.10 -1.14 2.63
C LYS A 93 -0.27 0.12 2.60
N ALA A 94 0.78 0.16 3.42
CA ALA A 94 1.79 1.22 3.37
C ALA A 94 3.15 0.69 3.85
N LEU A 95 4.22 1.18 3.23
CA LEU A 95 5.60 0.91 3.64
C LEU A 95 6.13 2.05 4.50
N ILE A 96 6.92 1.70 5.51
CA ILE A 96 7.79 2.64 6.21
C ILE A 96 9.22 2.10 6.22
N TYR A 97 10.19 3.01 6.36
CA TYR A 97 11.58 2.65 6.67
C TYR A 97 11.78 2.69 8.19
N MET A 98 12.11 1.56 8.79
CA MET A 98 12.13 1.43 10.25
C MET A 98 13.10 2.39 10.95
N HIS A 99 14.21 2.74 10.29
CA HIS A 99 15.21 3.67 10.86
C HIS A 99 14.72 5.13 10.90
N ARG A 100 13.63 5.44 10.22
CA ARG A 100 12.96 6.75 10.25
C ARG A 100 11.66 6.72 11.06
N TYR A 101 11.36 5.61 11.73
CA TYR A 101 10.18 5.52 12.58
C TYR A 101 10.26 6.55 13.71
N GLN A 102 9.13 7.20 13.96
CA GLN A 102 8.94 8.15 15.06
C GLN A 102 7.72 7.72 15.88
N PRO A 103 7.60 8.12 17.15
CA PRO A 103 6.45 7.75 17.99
C PRO A 103 5.09 8.14 17.40
N ASP A 104 5.04 9.19 16.56
CA ASP A 104 3.82 9.65 15.89
C ASP A 104 3.58 9.01 14.52
N THR A 105 4.46 8.13 14.04
CA THR A 105 4.34 7.51 12.70
C THR A 105 3.02 6.77 12.55
N ILE A 106 2.61 5.96 13.53
CA ILE A 106 1.35 5.21 13.47
C ILE A 106 0.15 6.14 13.50
N ALA A 107 0.20 7.21 14.30
CA ALA A 107 -0.85 8.22 14.32
C ALA A 107 -1.01 8.90 12.95
N ARG A 108 0.09 9.19 12.26
CA ARG A 108 0.07 9.73 10.88
C ARG A 108 -0.47 8.73 9.87
N ILE A 109 -0.06 7.46 9.96
CA ILE A 109 -0.64 6.39 9.12
C ILE A 109 -2.16 6.37 9.28
N ARG A 110 -2.66 6.45 10.50
CA ARG A 110 -4.09 6.46 10.79
C ARG A 110 -4.80 7.66 10.18
N THR A 111 -4.36 8.87 10.50
CA THR A 111 -5.08 10.10 10.14
C THR A 111 -4.89 10.50 8.69
N ASP A 112 -3.69 10.39 8.14
CA ASP A 112 -3.35 10.92 6.82
C ASP A 112 -3.57 9.89 5.71
N TYR A 113 -3.61 8.59 6.04
CA TYR A 113 -3.70 7.50 5.05
C TYR A 113 -4.90 6.58 5.27
N VAL A 114 -5.07 5.99 6.44
CA VAL A 114 -6.18 5.06 6.69
C VAL A 114 -7.53 5.79 6.59
N HIS A 115 -7.68 6.95 7.23
CA HIS A 115 -8.91 7.71 7.18
C HIS A 115 -9.21 8.23 5.77
N GLU A 116 -8.21 8.67 5.02
CA GLU A 116 -8.35 9.07 3.61
C GLU A 116 -8.80 7.89 2.74
N GLN A 117 -8.21 6.71 2.93
CA GLN A 117 -8.61 5.52 2.20
C GLN A 117 -10.04 5.07 2.54
N GLN A 118 -10.45 5.19 3.79
CA GLN A 118 -11.85 4.94 4.20
C GLN A 118 -12.82 5.92 3.53
N ALA A 119 -12.47 7.20 3.48
CA ALA A 119 -13.28 8.21 2.79
C ALA A 119 -13.42 7.91 1.30
N ARG A 120 -12.33 7.47 0.65
CA ARG A 120 -12.33 7.04 -0.75
C ARG A 120 -13.26 5.85 -0.98
N TYR A 121 -13.22 4.84 -0.12
CA TYR A 121 -14.13 3.68 -0.25
C TYR A 121 -15.59 4.09 -0.12
N ARG A 122 -15.93 4.93 0.84
CA ARG A 122 -17.31 5.42 1.01
C ARG A 122 -17.81 6.13 -0.24
N THR A 123 -17.02 7.03 -0.80
CA THR A 123 -17.37 7.77 -2.02
C THR A 123 -17.50 6.82 -3.21
N ALA A 124 -16.54 5.93 -3.43
CA ALA A 124 -16.56 4.99 -4.55
C ALA A 124 -17.74 4.01 -4.47
N ILE A 125 -18.08 3.53 -3.28
CA ILE A 125 -19.24 2.65 -3.06
C ILE A 125 -20.53 3.40 -3.39
N ALA A 126 -20.72 4.61 -2.89
CA ALA A 126 -21.91 5.42 -3.15
C ALA A 126 -22.08 5.72 -4.66
N ASP A 127 -20.99 6.06 -5.35
CA ASP A 127 -21.01 6.31 -6.80
C ASP A 127 -21.39 5.04 -7.59
N LEU A 128 -20.85 3.88 -7.21
CA LEU A 128 -21.19 2.60 -7.86
C LEU A 128 -22.65 2.21 -7.62
N GLU A 129 -23.18 2.39 -6.44
CA GLU A 129 -24.57 2.10 -6.13
C GLU A 129 -25.52 2.94 -6.98
N GLN A 130 -25.22 4.23 -7.17
CA GLN A 130 -25.98 5.09 -8.08
C GLN A 130 -25.88 4.64 -9.54
N ARG A 131 -24.68 4.31 -10.02
CA ARG A 131 -24.46 3.87 -11.40
C ARG A 131 -25.15 2.56 -11.71
N ILE A 132 -25.12 1.61 -10.80
CA ILE A 132 -25.77 0.28 -10.95
C ILE A 132 -27.28 0.43 -11.18
N ALA A 133 -27.93 1.41 -10.55
CA ALA A 133 -29.36 1.66 -10.72
C ALA A 133 -29.73 2.12 -12.13
N ASN A 134 -28.79 2.68 -12.91
CA ASN A 134 -29.04 3.40 -14.16
C ASN A 134 -28.38 2.75 -15.42
N VAL A 135 -27.77 1.58 -15.30
CA VAL A 135 -27.04 0.93 -16.40
C VAL A 135 -27.73 -0.33 -16.90
N SER A 136 -27.28 -0.81 -18.07
CA SER A 136 -27.74 -2.08 -18.69
C SER A 136 -27.38 -3.28 -17.82
N THR A 137 -28.08 -4.41 -18.06
CA THR A 137 -27.87 -5.65 -17.30
C THR A 137 -26.43 -6.16 -17.41
N GLY A 138 -25.81 -6.07 -18.59
CA GLY A 138 -24.43 -6.53 -18.82
C GLY A 138 -23.39 -5.71 -18.07
N GLU A 139 -23.54 -4.38 -18.04
CA GLU A 139 -22.69 -3.48 -17.26
C GLU A 139 -22.91 -3.64 -15.76
N ARG A 140 -24.14 -3.88 -15.34
CA ARG A 140 -24.52 -4.09 -13.94
C ARG A 140 -23.75 -5.25 -13.31
N VAL A 141 -23.52 -6.33 -14.00
CA VAL A 141 -22.74 -7.48 -13.50
C VAL A 141 -21.29 -7.07 -13.18
N LYS A 142 -20.66 -6.30 -14.08
CA LYS A 142 -19.29 -5.80 -13.87
C LYS A 142 -19.20 -4.84 -12.68
N LEU A 143 -20.14 -3.90 -12.59
CA LEU A 143 -20.19 -2.92 -11.52
C LEU A 143 -20.48 -3.58 -10.16
N ASN A 144 -21.32 -4.60 -10.12
CA ASN A 144 -21.59 -5.38 -8.89
C ASN A 144 -20.35 -6.11 -8.39
N LYS A 145 -19.52 -6.67 -9.28
CA LYS A 145 -18.23 -7.28 -8.89
C LYS A 145 -17.31 -6.25 -8.25
N LYS A 146 -17.20 -5.08 -8.87
CA LYS A 146 -16.39 -3.97 -8.33
C LYS A 146 -16.92 -3.48 -6.98
N LEU A 147 -18.23 -3.35 -6.85
CA LEU A 147 -18.88 -2.99 -5.60
C LEU A 147 -18.59 -4.00 -4.49
N THR A 148 -18.72 -5.29 -4.77
CA THR A 148 -18.41 -6.36 -3.81
C THR A 148 -16.94 -6.29 -3.33
N THR A 149 -16.01 -6.04 -4.23
CA THR A 149 -14.59 -5.86 -3.90
C THR A 149 -14.37 -4.66 -2.99
N LEU A 150 -14.97 -3.50 -3.34
CA LEU A 150 -14.84 -2.28 -2.52
C LEU A 150 -15.49 -2.43 -1.15
N GLN A 151 -16.64 -3.09 -1.05
CA GLN A 151 -17.29 -3.36 0.23
C GLN A 151 -16.45 -4.28 1.12
N ALA A 152 -15.79 -5.30 0.54
CA ALA A 152 -14.87 -6.16 1.27
C ALA A 152 -13.64 -5.40 1.76
N GLN A 153 -13.08 -4.50 0.96
CA GLN A 153 -11.97 -3.64 1.33
C GLN A 153 -12.36 -2.64 2.43
N ASP A 154 -13.55 -2.05 2.34
CA ASP A 154 -14.09 -1.15 3.37
C ASP A 154 -14.28 -1.86 4.71
N THR A 155 -14.78 -3.08 4.69
CA THR A 155 -14.93 -3.90 5.90
C THR A 155 -13.57 -4.24 6.52
N GLU A 156 -12.61 -4.64 5.70
CA GLU A 156 -11.26 -4.99 6.15
C GLU A 156 -10.54 -3.77 6.76
N ILE A 157 -10.58 -2.62 6.11
CA ILE A 157 -9.91 -1.41 6.60
C ILE A 157 -10.57 -0.88 7.89
N ARG A 158 -11.86 -1.07 8.05
CA ARG A 158 -12.58 -0.67 9.27
C ARG A 158 -12.07 -1.44 10.49
N THR A 159 -11.94 -2.75 10.37
CA THR A 159 -11.35 -3.60 11.43
C THR A 159 -9.88 -3.25 11.66
N TYR A 160 -9.15 -2.95 10.60
CA TYR A 160 -7.75 -2.56 10.67
C TYR A 160 -7.56 -1.22 11.39
N GLU A 161 -8.44 -0.25 11.12
CA GLU A 161 -8.40 1.07 11.76
C GLU A 161 -8.47 0.97 13.28
N GLU A 162 -9.28 0.08 13.83
CA GLU A 162 -9.38 -0.14 15.28
C GLU A 162 -8.04 -0.59 15.88
N LYS A 163 -7.31 -1.47 15.20
CA LYS A 163 -5.99 -1.94 15.63
C LYS A 163 -4.94 -0.83 15.55
N VAL A 164 -4.95 -0.08 14.45
CA VAL A 164 -4.03 1.06 14.25
C VAL A 164 -4.31 2.14 15.29
N HIS A 165 -5.57 2.43 15.57
CA HIS A 165 -5.99 3.41 16.59
C HIS A 165 -5.41 3.03 17.97
N HIS A 166 -5.58 1.79 18.37
CA HIS A 166 -5.06 1.30 19.65
C HIS A 166 -3.54 1.51 19.79
N LEU A 167 -2.77 1.25 18.74
CA LEU A 167 -1.32 1.46 18.74
C LEU A 167 -0.94 2.94 18.62
N ALA A 168 -1.68 3.72 17.83
CA ALA A 168 -1.43 5.15 17.64
C ALA A 168 -1.51 5.93 18.94
N ASP A 169 -2.52 5.63 19.75
CA ASP A 169 -2.74 6.33 21.04
C ASP A 169 -1.61 6.08 22.05
N GLN A 170 -0.87 5.00 21.90
CA GLN A 170 0.23 4.66 22.81
C GLN A 170 1.52 5.45 22.53
N MET A 171 1.65 6.07 21.37
CA MET A 171 2.85 6.82 20.97
C MET A 171 4.15 6.05 21.24
N ILE A 172 4.20 4.78 20.80
CA ILE A 172 5.28 3.84 21.15
C ILE A 172 6.60 4.29 20.51
N SER A 173 7.64 4.37 21.33
CA SER A 173 9.02 4.51 20.89
C SER A 173 9.64 3.15 20.62
N ILE A 174 10.54 3.06 19.65
CA ILE A 174 11.35 1.86 19.41
C ILE A 174 12.82 2.16 19.76
N ASP A 175 13.54 1.11 20.15
CA ASP A 175 14.99 1.14 20.32
C ASP A 175 15.62 0.32 19.18
N LEU A 176 16.37 0.98 18.32
CA LEU A 176 17.02 0.31 17.18
C LEU A 176 18.04 -0.74 17.62
N ASP A 177 18.66 -0.56 18.79
CA ASP A 177 19.61 -1.50 19.37
C ASP A 177 18.95 -2.84 19.78
N ASP A 178 17.65 -2.86 20.01
CA ASP A 178 16.87 -4.06 20.25
C ASP A 178 16.77 -4.99 19.00
N GLY A 179 17.09 -4.46 17.85
CA GLY A 179 17.10 -5.19 16.58
C GLY A 179 15.72 -5.31 15.93
N VAL A 180 15.74 -5.72 14.65
CA VAL A 180 14.54 -5.73 13.79
C VAL A 180 13.42 -6.62 14.34
N LYS A 181 13.75 -7.84 14.76
CA LYS A 181 12.71 -8.81 15.18
C LYS A 181 11.94 -8.36 16.40
N LYS A 182 12.62 -7.80 17.39
CA LYS A 182 11.98 -7.35 18.64
C LYS A 182 11.09 -6.13 18.37
N ASN A 183 11.59 -5.15 17.61
CA ASN A 183 10.82 -3.98 17.23
C ASN A 183 9.61 -4.33 16.34
N TYR A 184 9.79 -5.26 15.38
CA TYR A 184 8.71 -5.73 14.52
C TYR A 184 7.56 -6.38 15.33
N ALA A 185 7.90 -7.17 16.34
CA ALA A 185 6.93 -7.86 17.18
C ALA A 185 6.00 -6.91 17.96
N ILE A 186 6.45 -5.70 18.28
CA ILE A 186 5.62 -4.68 18.94
C ILE A 186 4.39 -4.34 18.10
N PHE A 187 4.53 -4.30 16.78
CA PHE A 187 3.50 -3.87 15.82
C PHE A 187 2.92 -5.03 14.99
N GLN A 188 3.16 -6.26 15.39
CA GLN A 188 2.79 -7.44 14.59
C GLN A 188 1.31 -7.53 14.20
N ASP A 189 0.41 -6.92 14.98
CA ASP A 189 -1.04 -6.95 14.72
C ASP A 189 -1.46 -6.07 13.53
N VAL A 190 -0.62 -5.12 13.15
CA VAL A 190 -0.85 -4.19 12.04
C VAL A 190 0.14 -4.36 10.89
N LEU A 191 1.19 -5.16 11.07
CA LEU A 191 2.20 -5.43 10.06
C LEU A 191 1.95 -6.76 9.32
N ALA A 192 2.46 -6.84 8.10
CA ALA A 192 2.43 -8.07 7.30
C ALA A 192 3.21 -9.19 8.02
N LYS A 193 2.72 -10.42 7.88
CA LYS A 193 3.43 -11.58 8.41
C LYS A 193 4.71 -11.85 7.63
N ILE A 194 5.82 -11.99 8.33
CA ILE A 194 7.09 -12.42 7.75
C ILE A 194 7.02 -13.93 7.50
N LYS A 195 7.10 -14.34 6.22
CA LYS A 195 7.06 -15.74 5.78
C LYS A 195 8.46 -16.34 5.66
#